data_5bfe82d7daf2f98df814ed9cc93a0529
#
_entry.id   5bfe82d7daf2f98df814ed9cc93a0529
#
_cell.length_a   1.000
_cell.length_b   1.000
_cell.length_c   1.000
_cell.angle_alpha   90.00
_cell.angle_beta   90.00
_cell.angle_gamma   90.00
#
_symmetry.space_group_name_H-M   'P 1'
#
loop_
_entity.id
_entity.type
_entity.pdbx_description
1 polymer ?
#
loop_
_entity_poly.entity_id
_entity_poly.type
_entity_poly.pdbx_seq_one_letter_code
_entity_poly.pdbx_strand_id
1 'polypeptide(L)'
;EISECLVGSEMCIRDRYEFGKHNGTIYLMDEIHTPDSSRYFYAEGYQERFEKGEAQKQLSKEFVREWLMENGFQGKDGQKVPEMTPAIVQSISDRYIELFENITGEKFVKEDTSNIAERIEKNVMDFLTK
;
A
#
# COMPACT_ATOMS: atom_id res chain seq x y z
N GLU A 1 9.45 -5.11 16.02
CA GLU A 1 8.49 -4.37 15.18
C GLU A 1 8.13 -3.08 15.89
N ILE A 2 8.36 -1.96 15.23
CA ILE A 2 7.99 -0.65 15.76
C ILE A 2 6.71 -0.25 15.02
N SER A 3 5.62 -0.08 15.75
CA SER A 3 4.39 0.53 15.22
C SER A 3 4.41 1.99 15.63
N GLU A 4 4.60 2.89 14.68
CA GLU A 4 4.55 4.33 14.91
C GLU A 4 3.30 4.90 14.25
N CYS A 5 2.54 5.69 15.02
CA CYS A 5 1.55 6.57 14.44
C CYS A 5 2.29 7.80 13.91
N LEU A 6 2.10 8.12 12.64
CA LEU A 6 2.65 9.32 12.04
C LEU A 6 2.05 10.55 12.74
N VAL A 7 2.90 11.40 13.29
CA VAL A 7 2.46 12.61 14.00
C VAL A 7 1.68 13.51 13.05
N GLY A 8 0.42 13.76 13.38
CA GLY A 8 -0.49 14.60 12.58
C GLY A 8 -1.24 13.87 11.46
N SER A 9 -1.09 12.54 11.33
CA SER A 9 -1.89 11.74 10.41
C SER A 9 -2.91 10.89 11.17
N GLU A 10 -4.01 10.55 10.51
CA GLU A 10 -5.01 9.61 11.03
C GLU A 10 -4.58 8.13 10.88
N MET A 11 -3.32 7.90 10.51
CA MET A 11 -2.79 6.58 10.16
C MET A 11 -1.62 6.17 11.05
N CYS A 12 -1.61 4.89 11.43
CA CYS A 12 -0.44 4.21 11.98
C CYS A 12 0.17 3.33 10.89
N ILE A 13 1.50 3.25 10.84
CA ILE A 13 2.23 2.45 9.86
C ILE A 13 3.04 1.36 10.56
N ARG A 14 3.07 0.16 9.96
CA ARG A 14 4.02 -0.90 10.29
C ARG A 14 4.83 -1.22 9.05
N ASP A 15 6.15 -1.09 9.16
CA ASP A 15 7.07 -1.29 8.05
C ASP A 15 8.28 -2.15 8.45
N ARG A 16 9.04 -2.56 7.43
CA ARG A 16 10.32 -3.24 7.56
C ARG A 16 11.35 -2.51 6.71
N TYR A 17 12.43 -2.09 7.33
CA TYR A 17 13.53 -1.42 6.66
C TYR A 17 14.69 -2.38 6.44
N GLU A 18 15.30 -2.31 5.27
CA GLU A 18 16.48 -3.07 4.92
C GLU A 18 17.66 -2.12 4.70
N PHE A 19 18.82 -2.46 5.24
CA PHE A 19 20.02 -1.65 5.16
C PHE A 19 21.18 -2.45 4.60
N GLY A 20 21.94 -1.83 3.70
CA GLY A 20 23.21 -2.34 3.21
C GLY A 20 24.38 -1.45 3.62
N LYS A 21 25.57 -2.02 3.70
CA LYS A 21 26.80 -1.26 3.95
C LYS A 21 27.74 -1.36 2.75
N HIS A 22 28.14 -0.22 2.22
CA HIS A 22 29.15 -0.13 1.14
C HIS A 22 30.19 0.94 1.49
N ASN A 23 31.46 0.58 1.43
CA ASN A 23 32.60 1.47 1.75
C ASN A 23 32.44 2.24 3.09
N GLY A 24 31.92 1.58 4.12
CA GLY A 24 31.71 2.18 5.44
C GLY A 24 30.42 2.97 5.61
N THR A 25 29.72 3.31 4.54
CA THR A 25 28.45 4.04 4.53
C THR A 25 27.28 3.08 4.59
N ILE A 26 26.27 3.42 5.41
CA ILE A 26 25.00 2.67 5.48
C ILE A 26 24.01 3.30 4.49
N TYR A 27 23.41 2.46 3.66
CA TYR A 27 22.40 2.82 2.69
C TYR A 27 21.08 2.16 3.07
N LEU A 28 19.98 2.91 2.98
CA LEU A 28 18.66 2.33 2.97
C LEU A 28 18.46 1.61 1.65
N MET A 29 18.05 0.36 1.72
CA MET A 29 17.80 -0.51 0.57
C MET A 29 16.32 -0.80 0.48
N ASP A 30 15.89 -1.09 -0.76
CA ASP A 30 14.50 -1.42 -1.04
C ASP A 30 13.51 -0.27 -0.78
N GLU A 31 12.25 -0.51 -1.06
CA GLU A 31 11.18 0.46 -0.90
C GLU A 31 10.77 0.64 0.56
N ILE A 32 10.35 1.84 0.90
CA ILE A 32 9.78 2.18 2.21
C ILE A 32 8.44 2.89 2.04
N HIS A 33 7.52 2.68 2.99
CA HIS A 33 6.25 3.40 3.08
C HIS A 33 5.37 3.29 1.83
N THR A 34 5.45 2.16 1.09
CA THR A 34 4.58 1.92 -0.05
C THR A 34 3.31 1.17 0.35
N PRO A 35 2.21 1.31 -0.39
CA PRO A 35 0.98 0.54 -0.14
C PRO A 35 1.16 -0.96 -0.24
N ASP A 36 2.21 -1.42 -0.93
CA ASP A 36 2.53 -2.84 -1.11
C ASP A 36 3.40 -3.40 0.02
N SER A 37 4.47 -2.70 0.40
CA SER A 37 5.44 -3.19 1.40
C SER A 37 5.00 -2.93 2.84
N SER A 38 4.27 -1.85 3.08
CA SER A 38 3.88 -1.39 4.41
C SER A 38 2.44 -1.76 4.75
N ARG A 39 2.13 -1.77 6.04
CA ARG A 39 0.76 -1.89 6.53
C ARG A 39 0.34 -0.58 7.17
N TYR A 40 -0.76 -0.05 6.67
CA TYR A 40 -1.35 1.20 7.14
C TYR A 40 -2.64 0.91 7.89
N PHE A 41 -2.72 1.38 9.11
CA PHE A 41 -3.86 1.19 9.99
C PHE A 41 -4.48 2.54 10.33
N TYR A 42 -5.80 2.58 10.49
CA TYR A 42 -6.44 3.77 11.05
C TYR A 42 -6.01 3.95 12.50
N ALA A 43 -5.57 5.16 12.86
CA ALA A 43 -5.16 5.49 14.23
C ALA A 43 -6.35 5.41 15.20
N GLU A 44 -7.54 5.79 14.71
CA GLU A 44 -8.78 5.72 15.48
C GLU A 44 -9.08 4.29 15.93
N GLY A 45 -9.16 4.10 17.23
CA GLY A 45 -9.45 2.81 17.87
C GLY A 45 -8.33 1.77 17.73
N TYR A 46 -7.13 2.15 17.24
CA TYR A 46 -6.00 1.23 17.11
C TYR A 46 -5.61 0.63 18.44
N GLN A 47 -5.40 1.47 19.46
CA GLN A 47 -4.97 1.04 20.78
C GLN A 47 -6.01 0.14 21.46
N GLU A 48 -7.27 0.49 21.37
CA GLU A 48 -8.36 -0.30 21.95
C GLU A 48 -8.44 -1.71 21.34
N ARG A 49 -8.38 -1.81 20.00
CA ARG A 49 -8.37 -3.10 19.32
C ARG A 49 -7.11 -3.91 19.62
N PHE A 50 -5.97 -3.24 19.75
CA PHE A 50 -4.71 -3.89 20.11
C PHE A 50 -4.78 -4.52 21.50
N GLU A 51 -5.30 -3.80 22.51
CA GLU A 51 -5.46 -4.30 23.87
C GLU A 51 -6.44 -5.47 23.97
N LYS A 52 -7.46 -5.48 23.12
CA LYS A 52 -8.45 -6.57 23.03
C LYS A 52 -7.99 -7.75 22.18
N GLY A 53 -6.86 -7.66 21.49
CA GLY A 53 -6.39 -8.68 20.54
C GLY A 53 -7.26 -8.79 19.28
N GLU A 54 -8.01 -7.75 18.95
CA GLU A 54 -8.88 -7.70 17.78
C GLU A 54 -8.11 -7.31 16.52
N ALA A 55 -8.65 -7.69 15.34
CA ALA A 55 -8.08 -7.29 14.05
C ALA A 55 -8.13 -5.76 13.85
N GLN A 56 -7.05 -5.20 13.32
CA GLN A 56 -6.96 -3.77 13.04
C GLN A 56 -7.66 -3.41 11.74
N LYS A 57 -8.26 -2.21 11.69
CA LYS A 57 -8.75 -1.64 10.43
C LYS A 57 -7.55 -1.16 9.59
N GLN A 58 -7.46 -1.59 8.34
CA GLN A 58 -6.29 -1.33 7.51
C GLN A 58 -6.63 -0.96 6.06
N LEU A 59 -5.71 -0.24 5.41
CA LEU A 59 -5.77 0.21 4.02
C LEU A 59 -4.61 -0.37 3.17
N SER A 60 -4.09 -1.53 3.53
CA SER A 60 -2.98 -2.19 2.81
C SER A 60 -3.47 -3.35 1.95
N LYS A 61 -2.56 -3.96 1.19
CA LYS A 61 -2.84 -5.16 0.37
C LYS A 61 -3.40 -6.35 1.16
N GLU A 62 -3.26 -6.36 2.47
CA GLU A 62 -3.79 -7.42 3.33
C GLU A 62 -5.31 -7.56 3.19
N PHE A 63 -6.02 -6.47 2.89
CA PHE A 63 -7.44 -6.51 2.58
C PHE A 63 -7.77 -7.46 1.41
N VAL A 64 -6.97 -7.44 0.35
CA VAL A 64 -7.17 -8.34 -0.81
C VAL A 64 -6.92 -9.78 -0.40
N ARG A 65 -5.92 -10.01 0.43
CA ARG A 65 -5.60 -11.34 0.95
C ARG A 65 -6.73 -11.87 1.84
N GLU A 66 -7.24 -11.05 2.75
CA GLU A 66 -8.39 -11.40 3.60
C GLU A 66 -9.61 -11.76 2.76
N TRP A 67 -9.93 -10.93 1.77
CA TRP A 67 -11.02 -11.21 0.83
C TRP A 67 -10.82 -12.52 0.06
N LEU A 68 -9.61 -12.81 -0.42
CA LEU A 68 -9.30 -14.07 -1.10
C LEU A 68 -9.52 -15.26 -0.16
N MET A 69 -9.07 -15.15 1.09
CA MET A 69 -9.23 -16.20 2.10
C MET A 69 -10.70 -16.46 2.45
N GLU A 70 -11.49 -15.40 2.62
CA GLU A 70 -12.94 -15.48 2.85
C GLU A 70 -13.68 -16.15 1.68
N ASN A 71 -13.17 -16.00 0.45
CA ASN A 71 -13.68 -16.64 -0.75
C ASN A 71 -13.02 -18.00 -1.04
N GLY A 72 -12.35 -18.59 -0.05
CA GLY A 72 -11.82 -19.97 -0.11
C GLY A 72 -10.48 -20.12 -0.83
N PHE A 73 -9.79 -19.02 -1.13
CA PHE A 73 -8.49 -19.04 -1.80
C PHE A 73 -7.34 -18.68 -0.85
N GLN A 74 -6.41 -19.61 -0.67
CA GLN A 74 -5.20 -19.43 0.17
C GLN A 74 -3.90 -19.73 -0.59
N GLY A 75 -3.98 -19.90 -1.92
CA GLY A 75 -2.83 -20.25 -2.74
C GLY A 75 -2.40 -21.73 -2.63
N LYS A 76 -3.27 -22.63 -2.16
CA LYS A 76 -2.99 -24.07 -2.07
C LYS A 76 -3.33 -24.77 -3.38
N ASP A 77 -2.67 -25.91 -3.61
CA ASP A 77 -2.94 -26.75 -4.78
C ASP A 77 -4.42 -27.14 -4.87
N GLY A 78 -4.98 -27.08 -6.07
CA GLY A 78 -6.37 -27.42 -6.33
C GLY A 78 -7.39 -26.33 -6.00
N GLN A 79 -6.99 -25.23 -5.41
CA GLN A 79 -7.88 -24.08 -5.21
C GLN A 79 -8.03 -23.24 -6.48
N LYS A 80 -9.24 -22.73 -6.70
CA LYS A 80 -9.54 -21.82 -7.81
C LYS A 80 -9.60 -20.40 -7.31
N VAL A 81 -8.91 -19.50 -8.01
CA VAL A 81 -8.97 -18.05 -7.71
C VAL A 81 -10.41 -17.57 -7.92
N PRO A 82 -11.01 -16.89 -6.92
CA PRO A 82 -12.34 -16.31 -7.07
C PRO A 82 -12.34 -15.23 -8.13
N GLU A 83 -13.48 -15.06 -8.79
CA GLU A 83 -13.65 -14.04 -9.81
C GLU A 83 -13.59 -12.63 -9.18
N MET A 84 -12.67 -11.80 -9.64
CA MET A 84 -12.60 -10.39 -9.26
C MET A 84 -13.60 -9.59 -10.07
N THR A 85 -14.78 -9.40 -9.52
CA THR A 85 -15.82 -8.58 -10.16
C THR A 85 -15.38 -7.12 -10.25
N PRO A 86 -15.96 -6.32 -11.19
CA PRO A 86 -15.68 -4.89 -11.28
C PRO A 86 -15.89 -4.14 -9.95
N ALA A 87 -16.86 -4.56 -9.15
CA ALA A 87 -17.12 -3.96 -7.84
C ALA A 87 -15.97 -4.19 -6.85
N ILE A 88 -15.38 -5.40 -6.84
CA ILE A 88 -14.22 -5.72 -6.01
C ILE A 88 -13.00 -4.93 -6.48
N VAL A 89 -12.75 -4.89 -7.79
CA VAL A 89 -11.64 -4.11 -8.36
C VAL A 89 -11.77 -2.63 -7.98
N GLN A 90 -12.98 -2.08 -8.08
CA GLN A 90 -13.23 -0.69 -7.69
C GLN A 90 -12.98 -0.47 -6.19
N SER A 91 -13.47 -1.36 -5.32
CA SER A 91 -13.27 -1.23 -3.87
C SER A 91 -11.79 -1.28 -3.46
N ILE A 92 -10.97 -2.07 -4.18
CA ILE A 92 -9.51 -2.09 -3.96
C ILE A 92 -8.90 -0.77 -4.39
N SER A 93 -9.28 -0.25 -5.56
CA SER A 93 -8.79 1.04 -6.07
C SER A 93 -9.15 2.19 -5.11
N ASP A 94 -10.39 2.22 -4.63
CA ASP A 94 -10.86 3.25 -3.71
C ASP A 94 -10.06 3.26 -2.40
N ARG A 95 -9.68 2.09 -1.87
CA ARG A 95 -8.82 1.99 -0.67
C ARG A 95 -7.41 2.53 -0.90
N TYR A 96 -6.81 2.27 -2.06
CA TYR A 96 -5.50 2.84 -2.38
C TYR A 96 -5.57 4.35 -2.61
N ILE A 97 -6.65 4.85 -3.19
CA ILE A 97 -6.90 6.29 -3.33
C ILE A 97 -7.06 6.93 -1.94
N GLU A 98 -7.89 6.33 -1.08
CA GLU A 98 -8.06 6.79 0.30
C GLU A 98 -6.73 6.82 1.06
N LEU A 99 -5.91 5.78 0.92
CA LEU A 99 -4.58 5.74 1.53
C LEU A 99 -3.69 6.88 1.01
N PHE A 100 -3.65 7.09 -0.30
CA PHE A 100 -2.88 8.19 -0.90
C PHE A 100 -3.31 9.54 -0.33
N GLU A 101 -4.63 9.80 -0.32
CA GLU A 101 -5.18 11.07 0.17
C GLU A 101 -4.90 11.29 1.67
N ASN A 102 -4.98 10.22 2.48
CA ASN A 102 -4.68 10.31 3.93
C ASN A 102 -3.20 10.55 4.23
N ILE A 103 -2.29 9.98 3.41
CA ILE A 103 -0.85 10.12 3.64
C ILE A 103 -0.32 11.44 3.09
N THR A 104 -0.75 11.83 1.90
CA THR A 104 -0.24 13.03 1.22
C THR A 104 -1.00 14.30 1.59
N GLY A 105 -2.26 14.17 2.02
CA GLY A 105 -3.18 15.30 2.18
C GLY A 105 -3.67 15.89 0.85
N GLU A 106 -3.33 15.26 -0.27
CA GLU A 106 -3.67 15.71 -1.62
C GLU A 106 -4.82 14.87 -2.19
N LYS A 107 -5.68 15.50 -2.99
CA LYS A 107 -6.70 14.77 -3.72
C LYS A 107 -6.09 13.96 -4.86
N PHE A 108 -6.46 12.69 -4.95
CA PHE A 108 -6.04 11.84 -6.05
C PHE A 108 -6.69 12.27 -7.36
N VAL A 109 -5.88 12.58 -8.36
CA VAL A 109 -6.32 12.91 -9.71
C VAL A 109 -5.95 11.75 -10.63
N LYS A 110 -6.96 11.09 -11.19
CA LYS A 110 -6.72 9.99 -12.12
C LYS A 110 -6.20 10.52 -13.44
N GLU A 111 -4.98 10.13 -13.76
CA GLU A 111 -4.35 10.46 -15.05
C GLU A 111 -4.97 9.70 -16.22
N ASP A 112 -4.90 10.32 -17.41
CA ASP A 112 -5.23 9.63 -18.65
C ASP A 112 -4.20 8.54 -18.96
N THR A 113 -4.67 7.32 -19.10
CA THR A 113 -3.84 6.14 -19.38
C THR A 113 -3.91 5.69 -20.84
N SER A 114 -4.61 6.43 -21.72
CA SER A 114 -4.79 6.03 -23.12
C SER A 114 -3.45 5.93 -23.88
N ASN A 115 -2.48 6.81 -23.58
CA ASN A 115 -1.16 6.84 -24.24
C ASN A 115 -0.02 6.78 -23.21
N ILE A 116 -0.10 5.84 -22.28
CA ILE A 116 0.83 5.77 -21.14
C ILE A 116 2.28 5.57 -21.57
N ALA A 117 2.54 4.76 -22.61
CA ALA A 117 3.90 4.49 -23.11
C ALA A 117 4.54 5.76 -23.68
N GLU A 118 3.83 6.48 -24.53
CA GLU A 118 4.31 7.74 -25.13
C GLU A 118 4.55 8.82 -24.07
N ARG A 119 3.67 8.90 -23.06
CA ARG A 119 3.85 9.82 -21.93
C ARG A 119 5.09 9.50 -21.12
N ILE A 120 5.34 8.22 -20.84
CA ILE A 120 6.54 7.78 -20.11
C ILE A 120 7.79 8.13 -20.92
N GLU A 121 7.84 7.75 -22.22
CA GLU A 121 8.95 8.05 -23.09
C GLU A 121 9.25 9.55 -23.15
N LYS A 122 8.23 10.36 -23.38
CA LYS A 122 8.36 11.82 -23.40
C LYS A 122 8.94 12.35 -22.09
N ASN A 123 8.42 11.94 -20.93
CA ASN A 123 8.87 12.42 -19.63
C ASN A 123 10.33 12.02 -19.36
N VAL A 124 10.73 10.81 -19.75
CA VAL A 124 12.11 10.33 -19.62
C VAL A 124 13.04 11.15 -20.54
N MET A 125 12.66 11.37 -21.79
CA MET A 125 13.46 12.14 -22.73
C MET A 125 13.58 13.60 -22.30
N ASP A 126 12.50 14.23 -21.86
CA ASP A 126 12.51 15.61 -21.34
C ASP A 126 13.43 15.75 -20.11
N PHE A 127 13.56 14.70 -19.29
CA PHE A 127 14.48 14.68 -18.14
C PHE A 127 15.95 14.52 -18.58
N LEU A 128 16.23 13.62 -19.50
CA LEU A 128 17.60 13.33 -19.98
C LEU A 128 18.19 14.45 -20.83
N THR A 129 17.37 15.34 -21.39
CA THR A 129 17.79 16.44 -22.26
C THR A 129 17.93 17.80 -21.53
N LYS A 130 17.68 17.81 -20.21
CA LYS A 130 17.95 18.97 -19.34
C LYS A 130 19.40 19.00 -18.88
#